data_d66e1d2ff378402eb45b2033e5078adc
#
_entry.id   d66e1d2ff378402eb45b2033e5078adc
#
_cell.length_a   1.000
_cell.length_b   1.000
_cell.length_c   1.000
_cell.angle_alpha   90.00
_cell.angle_beta   90.00
_cell.angle_gamma   90.00
#
_symmetry.space_group_name_H-M   'P 1'
#
loop_
_entity.id
_entity.type
_entity.pdbx_description
1 polymer ?
#
loop_
_entity_poly.entity_id
_entity_poly.type
_entity_poly.pdbx_seq_one_letter_code
_entity_poly.pdbx_strand_id
1 'polypeptide(L)'
;MKTSLVVMVAAAALLAGCASTLKKLAGPKLDYREYAGEPVKSFYLRPYDQGWSPVSKDQVVVWAGINEAYLIKVSGYCPDLMFANAIAVTNSGGTVDKFEKIIVGRDRCFIEEIRPIDTKQMKEDRKILNEQTKAATS
;
A
#
# COMPACT_ATOMS: atom_id res chain seq x y z
N MET A 1 51.17 6.35 24.46
CA MET A 1 50.00 7.20 24.25
C MET A 1 49.53 7.35 22.80
N LYS A 2 50.35 7.06 21.82
CA LYS A 2 49.94 7.16 20.40
C LYS A 2 49.17 5.95 19.87
N THR A 3 49.20 4.81 20.50
CA THR A 3 48.50 3.56 20.08
C THR A 3 47.05 3.47 20.52
N SER A 4 46.65 4.18 21.59
CA SER A 4 45.26 4.15 22.06
C SER A 4 44.28 4.98 21.19
N LEU A 5 44.77 5.97 20.45
CA LEU A 5 43.94 6.81 19.61
C LEU A 5 43.53 6.13 18.29
N VAL A 6 44.38 5.25 17.78
CA VAL A 6 44.14 4.52 16.52
C VAL A 6 43.08 3.43 16.70
N VAL A 7 43.03 2.80 17.88
CA VAL A 7 42.05 1.74 18.19
C VAL A 7 40.63 2.32 18.34
N MET A 8 40.48 3.54 18.88
CA MET A 8 39.16 4.15 19.02
C MET A 8 38.53 4.61 17.67
N VAL A 9 39.36 5.00 16.70
CA VAL A 9 38.84 5.40 15.37
C VAL A 9 38.37 4.21 14.56
N ALA A 10 39.03 3.03 14.73
CA ALA A 10 38.60 1.81 14.04
C ALA A 10 37.25 1.24 14.55
N ALA A 11 36.97 1.39 15.85
CA ALA A 11 35.69 0.93 16.43
C ALA A 11 34.48 1.75 16.01
N ALA A 12 34.64 3.07 15.75
CA ALA A 12 33.58 3.93 15.30
C ALA A 12 33.14 3.69 13.83
N ALA A 13 34.06 3.20 13.00
CA ALA A 13 33.77 2.92 11.60
C ALA A 13 32.92 1.66 11.37
N LEU A 14 32.90 0.72 12.33
CA LEU A 14 32.15 -0.53 12.22
C LEU A 14 30.64 -0.38 12.54
N LEU A 15 30.24 0.67 13.26
CA LEU A 15 28.85 0.90 13.63
C LEU A 15 28.04 1.63 12.53
N ALA A 16 28.69 2.29 11.60
CA ALA A 16 28.02 2.99 10.51
C ALA A 16 27.53 2.06 9.38
N GLY A 17 28.03 0.83 9.31
CA GLY A 17 27.69 -0.12 8.27
C GLY A 17 26.32 -0.83 8.42
N CYS A 18 25.80 -0.94 9.64
CA CYS A 18 24.58 -1.73 9.89
C CYS A 18 23.28 -0.98 9.57
N ALA A 19 23.26 0.35 9.63
CA ALA A 19 22.07 1.14 9.36
C ALA A 19 21.69 1.19 7.87
N SER A 20 22.66 1.04 6.97
CA SER A 20 22.44 1.06 5.52
C SER A 20 21.89 -0.27 4.99
N THR A 21 22.16 -1.37 5.67
CA THR A 21 21.79 -2.72 5.21
C THR A 21 20.31 -3.02 5.47
N LEU A 22 19.74 -2.49 6.56
CA LEU A 22 18.31 -2.66 6.88
C LEU A 22 17.39 -1.89 5.92
N LYS A 23 17.85 -0.77 5.36
CA LYS A 23 17.09 0.01 4.38
C LYS A 23 17.00 -0.67 3.00
N LYS A 24 17.93 -1.60 2.71
CA LYS A 24 17.98 -2.38 1.47
C LYS A 24 17.06 -3.60 1.45
N LEU A 25 16.56 -4.05 2.61
CA LEU A 25 15.68 -5.22 2.72
C LEU A 25 14.20 -4.91 2.54
N ALA A 26 13.79 -3.66 2.74
CA ALA A 26 12.46 -3.19 2.35
C ALA A 26 12.54 -2.73 0.89
N GLY A 27 12.11 -3.56 -0.04
CA GLY A 27 11.97 -3.16 -1.44
C GLY A 27 11.14 -1.88 -1.58
N PRO A 28 11.34 -1.09 -2.65
CA PRO A 28 10.62 0.16 -2.85
C PRO A 28 9.11 -0.11 -2.87
N LYS A 29 8.41 0.41 -1.87
CA LYS A 29 6.96 0.26 -1.72
C LYS A 29 6.29 1.33 -2.56
N LEU A 30 5.56 0.93 -3.58
CA LEU A 30 4.72 1.83 -4.37
C LEU A 30 3.59 2.39 -3.52
N ASP A 31 3.36 3.68 -3.61
CA ASP A 31 2.21 4.34 -2.98
C ASP A 31 1.04 4.35 -3.97
N TYR A 32 -0.02 3.63 -3.65
CA TYR A 32 -1.22 3.55 -4.49
C TYR A 32 -1.88 4.92 -4.76
N ARG A 33 -1.66 5.89 -3.86
CA ARG A 33 -2.22 7.24 -3.98
C ARG A 33 -1.66 8.02 -5.17
N GLU A 34 -0.42 7.71 -5.57
CA GLU A 34 0.24 8.34 -6.72
C GLU A 34 -0.41 7.93 -8.06
N TYR A 35 -1.10 6.79 -8.08
CA TYR A 35 -1.77 6.24 -9.25
C TYR A 35 -3.28 6.47 -9.25
N ALA A 36 -3.80 7.17 -8.25
CA ALA A 36 -5.22 7.45 -8.13
C ALA A 36 -5.64 8.57 -9.07
N GLY A 37 -6.63 8.29 -9.91
CA GLY A 37 -7.24 9.25 -10.82
C GLY A 37 -8.34 10.08 -10.17
N GLU A 38 -9.14 10.74 -11.00
CA GLU A 38 -10.28 11.54 -10.55
C GLU A 38 -11.35 10.68 -9.88
N PRO A 39 -12.09 11.23 -8.88
CA PRO A 39 -13.15 10.50 -8.22
C PRO A 39 -14.25 10.05 -9.18
N VAL A 40 -14.74 8.84 -8.98
CA VAL A 40 -15.87 8.26 -9.71
C VAL A 40 -17.04 8.01 -8.77
N LYS A 41 -18.24 7.89 -9.32
CA LYS A 41 -19.46 7.67 -8.53
C LYS A 41 -19.58 6.25 -8.02
N SER A 42 -19.16 5.28 -8.82
CA SER A 42 -19.29 3.86 -8.52
C SER A 42 -18.38 3.01 -9.40
N PHE A 43 -18.22 1.76 -9.02
CA PHE A 43 -17.58 0.73 -9.83
C PHE A 43 -18.29 -0.62 -9.67
N TYR A 44 -18.02 -1.55 -10.58
CA TYR A 44 -18.57 -2.90 -10.50
C TYR A 44 -17.57 -3.85 -9.85
N LEU A 45 -17.96 -4.48 -8.76
CA LEU A 45 -17.16 -5.46 -8.03
C LEU A 45 -17.51 -6.88 -8.48
N ARG A 46 -16.57 -7.57 -9.08
CA ARG A 46 -16.74 -8.95 -9.51
C ARG A 46 -16.68 -9.91 -8.32
N PRO A 47 -17.55 -10.93 -8.24
CA PRO A 47 -17.66 -11.76 -7.04
C PRO A 47 -16.42 -12.59 -6.70
N TYR A 48 -15.54 -12.86 -7.67
CA TYR A 48 -14.43 -13.81 -7.51
C TYR A 48 -13.03 -13.19 -7.49
N ASP A 49 -12.88 -11.88 -7.75
CA ASP A 49 -11.58 -11.22 -7.91
C ASP A 49 -11.27 -10.19 -6.81
N GLN A 50 -11.79 -10.41 -5.63
CA GLN A 50 -11.71 -9.45 -4.54
C GLN A 50 -10.38 -9.53 -3.76
N GLY A 51 -9.33 -8.94 -4.32
CA GLY A 51 -8.15 -8.58 -3.55
C GLY A 51 -8.32 -7.22 -2.89
N TRP A 52 -7.60 -6.99 -1.82
CA TRP A 52 -7.55 -5.67 -1.17
C TRP A 52 -6.18 -5.43 -0.53
N SER A 53 -5.87 -4.17 -0.30
CA SER A 53 -4.62 -3.76 0.37
C SER A 53 -4.87 -2.53 1.23
N PRO A 54 -4.52 -2.54 2.52
CA PRO A 54 -4.62 -1.34 3.34
C PRO A 54 -3.58 -0.30 2.88
N VAL A 55 -3.97 0.96 2.85
CA VAL A 55 -3.10 2.08 2.47
C VAL A 55 -2.84 2.98 3.65
N SER A 56 -3.90 3.34 4.38
CA SER A 56 -3.84 4.14 5.59
C SER A 56 -5.02 3.78 6.52
N LYS A 57 -5.13 4.46 7.64
CA LYS A 57 -6.24 4.27 8.59
C LYS A 57 -7.63 4.55 8.00
N ASP A 58 -7.69 5.28 6.89
CA ASP A 58 -8.92 5.70 6.23
C ASP A 58 -8.94 5.39 4.73
N GLN A 59 -7.95 4.66 4.23
CA GLN A 59 -7.84 4.33 2.81
C GLN A 59 -7.49 2.86 2.58
N VAL A 60 -8.16 2.26 1.63
CA VAL A 60 -7.95 0.87 1.19
C VAL A 60 -8.03 0.79 -0.33
N VAL A 61 -7.20 -0.04 -0.92
CA VAL A 61 -7.34 -0.43 -2.33
C VAL A 61 -8.18 -1.68 -2.41
N VAL A 62 -9.15 -1.69 -3.29
CA VAL A 62 -9.98 -2.86 -3.64
C VAL A 62 -9.76 -3.19 -5.10
N TRP A 63 -9.44 -4.44 -5.37
CA TRP A 63 -9.27 -4.97 -6.72
C TRP A 63 -10.60 -5.50 -7.21
N ALA A 64 -11.11 -4.89 -8.27
CA ALA A 64 -12.35 -5.30 -8.93
C ALA A 64 -12.10 -6.26 -10.12
N GLY A 65 -10.85 -6.48 -10.46
CA GLY A 65 -10.39 -7.39 -11.51
C GLY A 65 -8.87 -7.39 -11.62
N ILE A 66 -8.32 -8.19 -12.54
CA ILE A 66 -6.86 -8.38 -12.70
C ILE A 66 -6.11 -7.05 -12.98
N ASN A 67 -6.74 -6.16 -13.72
CA ASN A 67 -6.18 -4.86 -14.12
C ASN A 67 -7.03 -3.69 -13.66
N GLU A 68 -7.92 -3.90 -12.72
CA GLU A 68 -8.88 -2.91 -12.28
C GLU A 68 -8.86 -2.82 -10.76
N ALA A 69 -8.51 -1.65 -10.23
CA ALA A 69 -8.41 -1.39 -8.82
C ALA A 69 -8.90 0.02 -8.50
N TYR A 70 -9.41 0.18 -7.29
CA TYR A 70 -9.95 1.45 -6.81
C TYR A 70 -9.39 1.76 -5.43
N LEU A 71 -8.94 2.99 -5.26
CA LEU A 71 -8.62 3.56 -3.96
C LEU A 71 -9.91 4.08 -3.34
N ILE A 72 -10.31 3.48 -2.24
CA ILE A 72 -11.49 3.86 -1.48
C ILE A 72 -11.06 4.59 -0.23
N LYS A 73 -11.57 5.79 -0.04
CA LYS A 73 -11.46 6.53 1.20
C LYS A 73 -12.75 6.34 2.01
N VAL A 74 -12.59 6.01 3.28
CA VAL A 74 -13.72 5.85 4.20
C VAL A 74 -13.85 7.05 5.11
N SER A 75 -15.08 7.39 5.47
CA SER A 75 -15.39 8.44 6.43
C SER A 75 -15.51 7.86 7.84
N GLY A 76 -15.24 8.72 8.82
CA GLY A 76 -15.35 8.39 10.22
C GLY A 76 -14.16 7.61 10.77
N TYR A 77 -14.38 7.00 11.93
CA TYR A 77 -13.35 6.26 12.65
C TYR A 77 -13.39 4.79 12.25
N CYS A 78 -12.35 4.34 11.57
CA CYS A 78 -12.19 2.96 11.15
C CYS A 78 -10.79 2.42 11.57
N PRO A 79 -10.54 2.28 12.88
CA PRO A 79 -9.20 2.06 13.42
C PRO A 79 -8.57 0.75 12.96
N ASP A 80 -9.37 -0.28 12.77
CA ASP A 80 -8.89 -1.62 12.47
C ASP A 80 -8.58 -1.83 10.98
N LEU A 81 -8.88 -0.85 10.11
CA LEU A 81 -8.67 -0.97 8.66
C LEU A 81 -7.22 -1.29 8.30
N MET A 82 -6.25 -0.63 8.94
CA MET A 82 -4.82 -0.86 8.70
C MET A 82 -4.32 -2.25 9.12
N PHE A 83 -5.00 -2.84 10.10
CA PHE A 83 -4.61 -4.11 10.72
C PHE A 83 -5.56 -5.25 10.38
N ALA A 84 -6.50 -5.01 9.47
CA ALA A 84 -7.51 -5.99 9.08
C ALA A 84 -6.86 -7.24 8.46
N ASN A 85 -7.32 -8.40 8.88
CA ASN A 85 -6.99 -9.67 8.22
C ASN A 85 -7.95 -9.99 7.09
N ALA A 86 -9.16 -9.44 7.17
CA ALA A 86 -10.18 -9.55 6.13
C ALA A 86 -11.08 -8.31 6.16
N ILE A 87 -11.58 -7.94 4.99
CA ILE A 87 -12.61 -6.93 4.83
C ILE A 87 -13.76 -7.48 3.99
N ALA A 88 -14.94 -6.91 4.14
CA ALA A 88 -16.03 -7.10 3.20
C ALA A 88 -16.45 -5.74 2.62
N VAL A 89 -16.78 -5.73 1.35
CA VAL A 89 -17.29 -4.55 0.65
C VAL A 89 -18.76 -4.80 0.35
N THR A 90 -19.65 -3.99 0.92
CA THR A 90 -21.06 -4.09 0.57
C THR A 90 -21.30 -3.57 -0.84
N ASN A 91 -22.27 -4.13 -1.53
CA ASN A 91 -22.59 -3.74 -2.89
C ASN A 91 -24.07 -4.00 -3.18
N SER A 92 -24.62 -3.25 -4.09
CA SER A 92 -25.98 -3.41 -4.59
C SER A 92 -25.94 -3.99 -6.00
N GLY A 93 -26.20 -5.31 -6.13
CA GLY A 93 -26.14 -5.99 -7.42
C GLY A 93 -24.75 -5.97 -8.09
N GLY A 94 -23.68 -5.99 -7.30
CA GLY A 94 -22.30 -5.88 -7.77
C GLY A 94 -21.78 -4.44 -7.86
N THR A 95 -22.63 -3.44 -7.75
CA THR A 95 -22.23 -2.02 -7.81
C THR A 95 -21.83 -1.54 -6.40
N VAL A 96 -20.67 -0.94 -6.33
CA VAL A 96 -20.15 -0.26 -5.12
C VAL A 96 -20.16 1.24 -5.37
N ASP A 97 -20.82 1.97 -4.51
CA ASP A 97 -20.88 3.43 -4.51
C ASP A 97 -20.65 4.01 -3.10
N LYS A 98 -20.80 5.31 -2.93
CA LYS A 98 -20.58 5.97 -1.63
C LYS A 98 -21.67 5.67 -0.58
N PHE A 99 -22.76 4.98 -0.92
CA PHE A 99 -23.76 4.51 0.04
C PHE A 99 -23.41 3.14 0.61
N GLU A 100 -22.44 2.47 0.00
CA GLU A 100 -21.91 1.20 0.45
C GLU A 100 -20.87 1.38 1.56
N LYS A 101 -20.42 0.28 2.14
CA LYS A 101 -19.55 0.27 3.32
C LYS A 101 -18.40 -0.74 3.16
N ILE A 102 -17.29 -0.41 3.80
CA ILE A 102 -16.24 -1.38 4.10
C ILE A 102 -16.49 -1.92 5.50
N ILE A 103 -16.63 -3.22 5.62
CA ILE A 103 -16.84 -3.91 6.91
C ILE A 103 -15.50 -4.49 7.36
N VAL A 104 -15.05 -4.11 8.54
CA VAL A 104 -13.81 -4.57 9.16
C VAL A 104 -14.16 -5.10 10.56
N GLY A 105 -14.18 -6.42 10.70
CA GLY A 105 -14.62 -7.02 11.95
C GLY A 105 -16.06 -6.62 12.31
N ARG A 106 -16.23 -5.81 13.34
CA ARG A 106 -17.53 -5.26 13.79
C ARG A 106 -17.79 -3.85 13.26
N ASP A 107 -16.76 -3.19 12.71
CA ASP A 107 -16.85 -1.81 12.24
C ASP A 107 -17.46 -1.75 10.84
N ARG A 108 -18.26 -0.71 10.63
CA ARG A 108 -18.88 -0.38 9.36
C ARG A 108 -18.42 1.00 8.93
N CYS A 109 -17.47 1.04 8.01
CA CYS A 109 -16.83 2.25 7.55
C CYS A 109 -17.52 2.73 6.26
N PHE A 110 -18.12 3.91 6.29
CA PHE A 110 -18.84 4.46 5.13
C PHE A 110 -17.84 4.90 4.06
N ILE A 111 -18.18 4.65 2.81
CA ILE A 111 -17.38 5.11 1.67
C ILE A 111 -17.61 6.61 1.46
N GLU A 112 -16.52 7.38 1.48
CA GLU A 112 -16.52 8.82 1.23
C GLU A 112 -16.16 9.14 -0.22
N GLU A 113 -15.12 8.48 -0.75
CA GLU A 113 -14.59 8.74 -2.08
C GLU A 113 -14.07 7.45 -2.71
N ILE A 114 -14.24 7.35 -4.02
CA ILE A 114 -13.75 6.24 -4.84
C ILE A 114 -12.92 6.82 -5.99
N ARG A 115 -11.67 6.38 -6.14
CA ARG A 115 -10.78 6.79 -7.23
C ARG A 115 -10.25 5.56 -7.97
N PRO A 116 -10.31 5.52 -9.31
CA PRO A 116 -9.67 4.46 -10.06
C PRO A 116 -8.15 4.56 -9.94
N ILE A 117 -7.47 3.42 -9.92
CA ILE A 117 -6.01 3.35 -9.92
C ILE A 117 -5.53 3.02 -11.33
N ASP A 118 -4.55 3.78 -11.82
CA ASP A 118 -3.82 3.42 -13.05
C ASP A 118 -2.91 2.21 -12.77
N THR A 119 -3.51 1.03 -12.89
CA THR A 119 -2.82 -0.24 -12.63
C THR A 119 -1.78 -0.56 -13.68
N LYS A 120 -1.91 -0.01 -14.89
CA LYS A 120 -0.94 -0.19 -15.97
C LYS A 120 0.36 0.54 -15.63
N GLN A 121 0.27 1.83 -15.34
CA GLN A 121 1.42 2.65 -14.94
C GLN A 121 2.07 2.07 -13.68
N MET A 122 1.28 1.71 -12.69
CA MET A 122 1.76 1.11 -11.45
C MET A 122 2.56 -0.18 -11.69
N LYS A 123 2.12 -1.04 -12.62
CA LYS A 123 2.83 -2.28 -12.97
C LYS A 123 4.14 -2.01 -13.72
N GLU A 124 4.16 -1.01 -14.59
CA GLU A 124 5.36 -0.58 -15.31
C GLU A 124 6.41 -0.05 -14.32
N ASP A 125 6.02 0.84 -13.42
CA ASP A 125 6.90 1.40 -12.40
C ASP A 125 7.42 0.32 -11.44
N ARG A 126 6.58 -0.62 -11.04
CA ARG A 126 7.01 -1.77 -10.21
C ARG A 126 8.06 -2.62 -10.91
N LYS A 127 7.92 -2.84 -12.21
CA LYS A 127 8.90 -3.59 -13.01
C LYS A 127 10.24 -2.87 -13.04
N ILE A 128 10.25 -1.57 -13.30
CA ILE A 128 11.46 -0.74 -13.31
C ILE A 128 12.16 -0.77 -11.95
N LEU A 129 11.41 -0.62 -10.86
CA LEU A 129 11.95 -0.67 -9.50
C LEU A 129 12.55 -2.03 -9.15
N ASN A 130 11.91 -3.11 -9.57
CA ASN A 130 12.42 -4.46 -9.37
C ASN A 130 13.72 -4.71 -10.15
N GLU A 131 13.81 -4.21 -11.38
CA GLU A 131 15.03 -4.31 -12.20
C GLU A 131 16.18 -3.50 -11.57
N GLN A 132 15.92 -2.29 -11.09
CA GLN A 132 16.89 -1.46 -10.40
C GLN A 132 17.38 -2.10 -9.10
N THR A 133 16.48 -2.69 -8.32
CA THR A 133 16.83 -3.41 -7.09
C THR A 133 17.69 -4.62 -7.39
N LYS A 134 17.38 -5.36 -8.44
CA LYS A 134 18.14 -6.53 -8.90
C LYS A 134 19.54 -6.14 -9.36
N ALA A 135 19.68 -5.05 -10.11
CA ALA A 135 20.98 -4.52 -10.54
C ALA A 135 21.85 -4.02 -9.37
N ALA A 136 21.24 -3.49 -8.31
CA ALA A 136 21.95 -3.01 -7.12
C ALA A 136 22.43 -4.14 -6.19
N THR A 137 21.90 -5.37 -6.35
CA THR A 137 22.26 -6.55 -5.53
C THR A 137 23.19 -7.53 -6.24
N SER A 138 23.52 -7.27 -7.49
CA SER A 138 24.45 -8.11 -8.29
C SER A 138 25.90 -7.71 -8.10
#